data_93ee4abdec769ac650b095e29a6c1c0d
#
_entry.id   93ee4abdec769ac650b095e29a6c1c0d
#
_cell.length_a   1.000
_cell.length_b   1.000
_cell.length_c   1.000
_cell.angle_alpha   90.00
_cell.angle_beta   90.00
_cell.angle_gamma   90.00
#
_symmetry.space_group_name_H-M   'P 1'
#
loop_
_entity.id
_entity.type
_entity.pdbx_description
1 polymer ?
#
loop_
_entity_poly.entity_id
_entity_poly.type
_entity_poly.pdbx_seq_one_letter_code
_entity_poly.pdbx_strand_id
1 'polypeptide(L)'
;MNKKLCAVLTGFVVFPVVLLSQAPQAAPAAPANPITASERGFYSFVSNAVIAAAQKMPEENYSFKPTPEVRTFGQLVGHVADANFMFCSKATGEANPSKGSIEKTKTSKADLVAALKDAVAYCNKAFDGMTDAKGSEMVQMFDYHLAKLTLFSLNTAHTDEHYGNMVTYLRIKGIVPPTSEQQPAPGSK
;
A
#
# COMPACT_ATOMS: atom_id res chain seq x y z
N MET A 1 71.43 -55.35 -7.50
CA MET A 1 70.24 -54.60 -8.02
C MET A 1 69.22 -54.51 -6.91
N ASN A 2 69.23 -53.45 -6.12
CA ASN A 2 68.33 -53.26 -4.96
C ASN A 2 67.14 -52.35 -5.38
N LYS A 3 65.97 -52.93 -5.42
CA LYS A 3 64.71 -52.15 -5.60
C LYS A 3 64.24 -51.70 -4.23
N LYS A 4 64.26 -50.36 -3.99
CA LYS A 4 63.62 -49.74 -2.81
C LYS A 4 62.12 -49.53 -3.10
N LEU A 5 61.28 -50.17 -2.30
CA LEU A 5 59.86 -50.02 -2.30
C LEU A 5 59.49 -48.81 -1.46
N CYS A 6 58.96 -47.77 -2.10
CA CYS A 6 58.42 -46.59 -1.39
C CYS A 6 56.94 -46.87 -1.06
N ALA A 7 56.63 -47.01 0.22
CA ALA A 7 55.27 -47.11 0.72
C ALA A 7 54.72 -45.68 0.93
N VAL A 8 53.65 -45.32 0.19
CA VAL A 8 52.93 -44.09 0.37
C VAL A 8 51.80 -44.36 1.37
N LEU A 9 51.91 -43.81 2.57
CA LEU A 9 50.82 -43.81 3.55
C LEU A 9 49.88 -42.68 3.23
N THR A 10 48.69 -42.99 2.70
CA THR A 10 47.59 -42.04 2.57
C THR A 10 46.80 -41.97 3.89
N GLY A 11 47.06 -40.91 4.68
CA GLY A 11 46.30 -40.65 5.90
C GLY A 11 44.91 -40.09 5.54
N PHE A 12 43.88 -40.86 5.90
CA PHE A 12 42.47 -40.38 5.82
C PHE A 12 42.21 -39.50 7.04
N VAL A 13 42.06 -38.18 6.83
CA VAL A 13 41.58 -37.23 7.83
C VAL A 13 40.06 -37.24 7.84
N VAL A 14 39.46 -37.89 8.83
CA VAL A 14 38.00 -37.90 9.07
C VAL A 14 37.66 -36.62 9.82
N PHE A 15 37.09 -35.63 9.13
CA PHE A 15 36.48 -34.49 9.77
C PHE A 15 35.12 -34.85 10.36
N PRO A 16 34.86 -34.62 11.67
CA PRO A 16 33.52 -34.80 12.21
C PRO A 16 32.58 -33.76 11.64
N VAL A 17 31.59 -34.18 10.86
CA VAL A 17 30.46 -33.30 10.44
C VAL A 17 29.57 -33.09 11.67
N VAL A 18 29.70 -31.97 12.33
CA VAL A 18 28.77 -31.51 13.38
C VAL A 18 27.49 -31.05 12.66
N LEU A 19 26.48 -31.93 12.64
CA LEU A 19 25.11 -31.58 12.25
C LEU A 19 24.53 -30.66 13.35
N LEU A 20 24.64 -29.34 13.15
CA LEU A 20 23.91 -28.36 13.92
C LEU A 20 22.42 -28.53 13.55
N SER A 21 21.67 -29.27 14.37
CA SER A 21 20.22 -29.31 14.32
C SER A 21 19.69 -27.90 14.62
N GLN A 22 19.29 -27.16 13.59
CA GLN A 22 18.55 -25.92 13.76
C GLN A 22 17.16 -26.28 14.29
N ALA A 23 16.91 -25.95 15.56
CA ALA A 23 15.56 -26.04 16.10
C ALA A 23 14.60 -25.22 15.21
N PRO A 24 13.38 -25.72 14.94
CA PRO A 24 12.41 -24.95 14.19
C PRO A 24 12.19 -23.59 14.85
N GLN A 25 12.48 -22.52 14.13
CA GLN A 25 12.24 -21.16 14.62
C GLN A 25 10.73 -20.99 14.76
N ALA A 26 10.23 -20.75 15.97
CA ALA A 26 8.81 -20.55 16.21
C ALA A 26 8.30 -19.42 15.30
N ALA A 27 7.19 -19.67 14.62
CA ALA A 27 6.54 -18.63 13.82
C ALA A 27 6.21 -17.41 14.71
N PRO A 28 6.35 -16.18 14.21
CA PRO A 28 5.95 -14.99 14.96
C PRO A 28 4.51 -15.14 15.46
N ALA A 29 4.24 -14.74 16.70
CA ALA A 29 2.89 -14.76 17.25
C ALA A 29 1.98 -13.90 16.37
N ALA A 30 0.77 -14.39 16.07
CA ALA A 30 -0.22 -13.62 15.32
C ALA A 30 -0.55 -12.32 16.08
N PRO A 31 -0.76 -11.19 15.38
CA PRO A 31 -1.15 -9.93 16.01
C PRO A 31 -2.49 -10.09 16.76
N ALA A 32 -2.71 -9.30 17.79
CA ALA A 32 -3.93 -9.34 18.61
C ALA A 32 -5.23 -9.07 17.80
N ASN A 33 -5.11 -8.32 16.69
CA ASN A 33 -6.20 -8.00 15.77
C ASN A 33 -5.76 -8.31 14.33
N PRO A 34 -5.71 -9.60 13.94
CA PRO A 34 -5.10 -10.01 12.67
C PRO A 34 -5.84 -9.50 11.44
N ILE A 35 -7.17 -9.35 11.49
CA ILE A 35 -7.98 -8.87 10.37
C ILE A 35 -7.71 -7.37 10.17
N THR A 36 -7.82 -6.58 11.23
CA THR A 36 -7.53 -5.14 11.20
C THR A 36 -6.08 -4.86 10.79
N ALA A 37 -5.12 -5.65 11.29
CA ALA A 37 -3.70 -5.48 10.95
C ALA A 37 -3.44 -5.78 9.46
N SER A 38 -4.07 -6.81 8.91
CA SER A 38 -3.94 -7.17 7.48
C SER A 38 -4.56 -6.11 6.58
N GLU A 39 -5.76 -5.65 6.92
CA GLU A 39 -6.47 -4.58 6.19
C GLU A 39 -5.65 -3.28 6.20
N ARG A 40 -5.11 -2.89 7.36
CA ARG A 40 -4.22 -1.73 7.48
C ARG A 40 -2.97 -1.86 6.62
N GLY A 41 -2.36 -3.05 6.58
CA GLY A 41 -1.18 -3.32 5.76
C GLY A 41 -1.47 -3.09 4.28
N PHE A 42 -2.59 -3.61 3.79
CA PHE A 42 -3.01 -3.44 2.40
C PHE A 42 -3.37 -1.98 2.08
N TYR A 43 -4.14 -1.33 2.94
CA TYR A 43 -4.43 0.11 2.82
C TYR A 43 -3.15 0.94 2.73
N SER A 44 -2.16 0.67 3.60
CA SER A 44 -0.89 1.39 3.61
C SER A 44 -0.11 1.22 2.30
N PHE A 45 -0.11 0.02 1.73
CA PHE A 45 0.52 -0.24 0.44
C PHE A 45 -0.11 0.61 -0.67
N VAL A 46 -1.44 0.59 -0.78
CA VAL A 46 -2.18 1.31 -1.83
C VAL A 46 -2.07 2.83 -1.64
N SER A 47 -2.27 3.33 -0.41
CA SER A 47 -2.24 4.77 -0.12
C SER A 47 -0.85 5.38 -0.36
N ASN A 48 0.23 4.65 -0.05
CA ASN A 48 1.59 5.08 -0.38
C ASN A 48 1.81 5.16 -1.89
N ALA A 49 1.28 4.20 -2.66
CA ALA A 49 1.38 4.20 -4.11
C ALA A 49 0.65 5.40 -4.74
N VAL A 50 -0.54 5.74 -4.25
CA VAL A 50 -1.31 6.92 -4.70
C VAL A 50 -0.59 8.23 -4.36
N ILE A 51 -0.07 8.37 -3.13
CA ILE A 51 0.72 9.56 -2.74
C ILE A 51 1.94 9.70 -3.64
N ALA A 52 2.67 8.62 -3.88
CA ALA A 52 3.85 8.62 -4.75
C ALA A 52 3.49 8.99 -6.19
N ALA A 53 2.37 8.48 -6.72
CA ALA A 53 1.86 8.84 -8.05
C ALA A 53 1.52 10.32 -8.15
N ALA A 54 0.81 10.86 -7.14
CA ALA A 54 0.47 12.28 -7.07
C ALA A 54 1.74 13.16 -7.02
N GLN A 55 2.73 12.79 -6.21
CA GLN A 55 3.99 13.53 -6.12
C GLN A 55 4.80 13.47 -7.42
N LYS A 56 4.75 12.35 -8.13
CA LYS A 56 5.55 12.10 -9.32
C LYS A 56 5.05 12.84 -10.56
N MET A 57 3.74 13.01 -10.71
CA MET A 57 3.15 13.76 -11.82
C MET A 57 3.62 15.23 -11.76
N PRO A 58 4.21 15.79 -12.84
CA PRO A 58 4.52 17.22 -12.93
C PRO A 58 3.26 18.09 -12.81
N GLU A 59 3.40 19.28 -12.25
CA GLU A 59 2.26 20.17 -11.97
C GLU A 59 1.49 20.57 -13.23
N GLU A 60 2.20 20.83 -14.33
CA GLU A 60 1.61 21.16 -15.64
C GLU A 60 0.70 20.08 -16.19
N ASN A 61 0.84 18.84 -15.70
CA ASN A 61 0.01 17.71 -16.10
C ASN A 61 -1.18 17.45 -15.13
N TYR A 62 -1.37 18.26 -14.09
CA TYR A 62 -2.51 18.08 -13.17
C TYR A 62 -3.86 18.38 -13.81
N SER A 63 -3.90 19.24 -14.84
CA SER A 63 -5.09 19.50 -15.65
C SER A 63 -5.33 18.48 -16.76
N PHE A 64 -4.39 17.54 -16.98
CA PHE A 64 -4.52 16.55 -18.04
C PHE A 64 -5.61 15.52 -17.74
N LYS A 65 -6.38 15.16 -18.77
CA LYS A 65 -7.29 14.03 -18.81
C LYS A 65 -7.25 13.37 -20.19
N PRO A 66 -7.33 12.02 -20.27
CA PRO A 66 -7.25 11.30 -21.55
C PRO A 66 -8.43 11.59 -22.49
N THR A 67 -9.64 11.73 -21.93
CA THR A 67 -10.88 12.02 -22.66
C THR A 67 -11.71 13.06 -21.90
N PRO A 68 -12.68 13.74 -22.57
CA PRO A 68 -13.51 14.75 -21.90
C PRO A 68 -14.34 14.23 -20.72
N GLU A 69 -14.73 12.97 -20.74
CA GLU A 69 -15.67 12.35 -19.79
C GLU A 69 -15.03 11.98 -18.45
N VAL A 70 -13.69 11.86 -18.42
CA VAL A 70 -12.99 11.47 -17.20
C VAL A 70 -12.47 12.67 -16.41
N ARG A 71 -12.15 12.44 -15.14
CA ARG A 71 -11.52 13.43 -14.26
C ARG A 71 -10.15 13.84 -14.77
N THR A 72 -9.73 15.07 -14.50
CA THR A 72 -8.32 15.44 -14.63
C THR A 72 -7.48 14.69 -13.58
N PHE A 73 -6.16 14.62 -13.79
CA PHE A 73 -5.28 14.00 -12.79
C PHE A 73 -5.41 14.65 -11.41
N GLY A 74 -5.46 15.98 -11.35
CA GLY A 74 -5.66 16.72 -10.10
C GLY A 74 -7.01 16.40 -9.45
N GLN A 75 -8.08 16.28 -10.24
CA GLN A 75 -9.40 15.87 -9.73
C GLN A 75 -9.37 14.45 -9.16
N LEU A 76 -8.63 13.50 -9.77
CA LEU A 76 -8.45 12.17 -9.18
C LEU A 76 -7.77 12.23 -7.80
N VAL A 77 -6.71 13.04 -7.67
CA VAL A 77 -6.02 13.24 -6.38
C VAL A 77 -6.98 13.79 -5.32
N GLY A 78 -7.74 14.82 -5.66
CA GLY A 78 -8.73 15.42 -4.76
C GLY A 78 -9.86 14.47 -4.39
N HIS A 79 -10.36 13.69 -5.35
CA HIS A 79 -11.40 12.69 -5.17
C HIS A 79 -10.99 11.58 -4.19
N VAL A 80 -9.77 11.07 -4.33
CA VAL A 80 -9.23 10.07 -3.40
C VAL A 80 -9.09 10.65 -1.99
N ALA A 81 -8.68 11.91 -1.85
CA ALA A 81 -8.62 12.57 -0.54
C ALA A 81 -10.01 12.71 0.10
N ASP A 82 -11.02 13.18 -0.66
CA ASP A 82 -12.41 13.29 -0.20
C ASP A 82 -12.98 11.94 0.25
N ALA A 83 -12.73 10.87 -0.54
CA ALA A 83 -13.19 9.51 -0.24
C ALA A 83 -12.54 8.95 1.04
N ASN A 84 -11.23 9.14 1.23
CA ASN A 84 -10.54 8.72 2.45
C ASN A 84 -11.15 9.38 3.70
N PHE A 85 -11.36 10.69 3.69
CA PHE A 85 -12.03 11.37 4.80
C PHE A 85 -13.44 10.83 5.04
N MET A 86 -14.22 10.60 3.99
CA MET A 86 -15.59 10.10 4.08
C MET A 86 -15.66 8.69 4.68
N PHE A 87 -14.91 7.74 4.13
CA PHE A 87 -14.97 6.35 4.60
C PHE A 87 -14.43 6.20 6.02
N CYS A 88 -13.29 6.84 6.33
CA CYS A 88 -12.66 6.69 7.63
C CYS A 88 -13.43 7.41 8.75
N SER A 89 -14.00 8.60 8.48
CA SER A 89 -14.89 9.26 9.46
C SER A 89 -16.16 8.44 9.72
N LYS A 90 -16.69 7.83 8.67
CA LYS A 90 -17.88 6.98 8.81
C LYS A 90 -17.59 5.71 9.62
N ALA A 91 -16.42 5.09 9.41
CA ALA A 91 -15.99 3.91 10.16
C ALA A 91 -15.75 4.21 11.65
N THR A 92 -15.21 5.38 11.99
CA THR A 92 -15.00 5.79 13.40
C THR A 92 -16.24 6.37 14.06
N GLY A 93 -17.20 6.86 13.28
CA GLY A 93 -18.35 7.64 13.77
C GLY A 93 -18.02 9.10 14.07
N GLU A 94 -16.82 9.56 13.74
CA GLU A 94 -16.43 10.96 13.89
C GLU A 94 -17.04 11.84 12.78
N ALA A 95 -17.11 13.14 13.03
CA ALA A 95 -17.45 14.10 11.98
C ALA A 95 -16.37 14.12 10.90
N ASN A 96 -16.77 14.17 9.61
CA ASN A 96 -15.82 14.30 8.52
C ASN A 96 -15.05 15.64 8.62
N PRO A 97 -13.72 15.61 8.76
CA PRO A 97 -12.92 16.82 8.90
C PRO A 97 -12.82 17.65 7.61
N SER A 98 -13.08 17.04 6.45
CA SER A 98 -13.18 17.77 5.18
C SER A 98 -14.50 18.55 5.13
N LYS A 99 -14.41 19.89 5.13
CA LYS A 99 -15.58 20.80 5.12
C LYS A 99 -16.13 21.07 3.72
N GLY A 100 -15.61 20.44 2.71
CA GLY A 100 -16.00 20.63 1.32
C GLY A 100 -15.35 19.61 0.42
N SER A 101 -15.68 19.63 -0.88
CA SER A 101 -15.05 18.76 -1.84
C SER A 101 -13.67 19.28 -2.22
N ILE A 102 -12.62 18.57 -1.84
CA ILE A 102 -11.23 18.86 -2.21
C ILE A 102 -11.08 18.80 -3.72
N GLU A 103 -11.72 17.79 -4.35
CA GLU A 103 -11.76 17.64 -5.80
C GLU A 103 -12.21 18.91 -6.54
N LYS A 104 -13.18 19.65 -5.98
CA LYS A 104 -13.80 20.82 -6.62
C LYS A 104 -13.12 22.13 -6.28
N THR A 105 -12.43 22.20 -5.14
CA THR A 105 -11.96 23.47 -4.58
C THR A 105 -10.46 23.68 -4.66
N LYS A 106 -9.67 22.58 -4.82
CA LYS A 106 -8.22 22.65 -4.93
C LYS A 106 -7.76 22.32 -6.36
N THR A 107 -6.81 23.09 -6.86
CA THR A 107 -6.30 22.95 -8.24
C THR A 107 -4.79 22.84 -8.30
N SER A 108 -4.03 23.38 -7.31
CA SER A 108 -2.58 23.29 -7.32
C SER A 108 -2.12 21.88 -6.88
N LYS A 109 -1.04 21.41 -7.47
CA LYS A 109 -0.40 20.13 -7.05
C LYS A 109 -0.07 20.15 -5.56
N ALA A 110 0.51 21.26 -5.07
CA ALA A 110 0.92 21.37 -3.68
C ALA A 110 -0.26 21.16 -2.71
N ASP A 111 -1.39 21.85 -2.94
CA ASP A 111 -2.58 21.77 -2.10
C ASP A 111 -3.26 20.38 -2.18
N LEU A 112 -3.31 19.80 -3.38
CA LEU A 112 -3.92 18.49 -3.60
C LEU A 112 -3.11 17.38 -2.95
N VAL A 113 -1.76 17.41 -3.08
CA VAL A 113 -0.87 16.43 -2.43
C VAL A 113 -0.92 16.58 -0.91
N ALA A 114 -0.96 17.82 -0.39
CA ALA A 114 -1.11 18.05 1.05
C ALA A 114 -2.44 17.48 1.57
N ALA A 115 -3.56 17.79 0.91
CA ALA A 115 -4.87 17.29 1.28
C ALA A 115 -4.95 15.74 1.22
N LEU A 116 -4.34 15.11 0.21
CA LEU A 116 -4.26 13.66 0.12
C LEU A 116 -3.48 13.05 1.29
N LYS A 117 -2.34 13.63 1.64
CA LYS A 117 -1.54 13.18 2.79
C LYS A 117 -2.31 13.32 4.11
N ASP A 118 -3.01 14.43 4.30
CA ASP A 118 -3.83 14.66 5.49
C ASP A 118 -4.97 13.64 5.59
N ALA A 119 -5.62 13.32 4.47
CA ALA A 119 -6.68 12.30 4.42
C ALA A 119 -6.15 10.91 4.75
N VAL A 120 -4.98 10.53 4.21
CA VAL A 120 -4.32 9.26 4.51
C VAL A 120 -3.88 9.20 5.98
N ALA A 121 -3.33 10.28 6.53
CA ALA A 121 -2.97 10.36 7.94
C ALA A 121 -4.19 10.20 8.87
N TYR A 122 -5.33 10.80 8.49
CA TYR A 122 -6.59 10.65 9.20
C TYR A 122 -7.07 9.18 9.20
N CYS A 123 -7.03 8.50 8.05
CA CYS A 123 -7.35 7.07 7.96
C CYS A 123 -6.40 6.19 8.78
N ASN A 124 -5.09 6.48 8.77
CA ASN A 124 -4.12 5.76 9.59
C ASN A 124 -4.46 5.87 11.08
N LYS A 125 -4.84 7.07 11.55
CA LYS A 125 -5.31 7.28 12.93
C LYS A 125 -6.60 6.50 13.21
N ALA A 126 -7.52 6.42 12.25
CA ALA A 126 -8.74 5.62 12.39
C ALA A 126 -8.43 4.12 12.57
N PHE A 127 -7.44 3.59 11.88
CA PHE A 127 -6.94 2.23 12.08
C PHE A 127 -6.29 2.02 13.45
N ASP A 128 -5.56 3.01 13.99
CA ASP A 128 -4.92 2.89 15.32
C ASP A 128 -5.93 2.63 16.45
N GLY A 129 -7.15 3.16 16.32
CA GLY A 129 -8.24 2.96 17.27
C GLY A 129 -9.11 1.72 17.00
N MET A 130 -8.86 0.99 15.90
CA MET A 130 -9.68 -0.14 15.46
C MET A 130 -9.16 -1.47 15.99
N THR A 131 -10.10 -2.36 16.36
CA THR A 131 -9.84 -3.76 16.70
C THR A 131 -10.74 -4.65 15.85
N ASP A 132 -10.46 -5.95 15.75
CA ASP A 132 -11.33 -6.88 15.03
C ASP A 132 -12.76 -6.88 15.60
N ALA A 133 -12.88 -6.78 16.93
CA ALA A 133 -14.17 -6.69 17.61
C ALA A 133 -14.94 -5.40 17.25
N LYS A 134 -14.29 -4.23 17.34
CA LYS A 134 -14.90 -2.95 16.91
C LYS A 134 -15.18 -2.93 15.42
N GLY A 135 -14.32 -3.54 14.64
CA GLY A 135 -14.45 -3.62 13.20
C GLY A 135 -15.66 -4.43 12.72
N SER A 136 -16.16 -5.36 13.56
CA SER A 136 -17.38 -6.13 13.30
C SER A 136 -18.67 -5.39 13.67
N GLU A 137 -18.59 -4.24 14.36
CA GLU A 137 -19.76 -3.42 14.66
C GLU A 137 -20.37 -2.87 13.36
N MET A 138 -21.71 -2.87 13.30
CA MET A 138 -22.44 -2.43 12.11
C MET A 138 -22.64 -0.92 12.10
N VAL A 139 -22.53 -0.33 10.91
CA VAL A 139 -22.76 1.10 10.67
C VAL A 139 -23.54 1.29 9.37
N GLN A 140 -24.40 2.31 9.35
CA GLN A 140 -25.12 2.71 8.13
C GLN A 140 -24.21 3.50 7.20
N MET A 141 -24.10 3.06 5.93
CA MET A 141 -23.43 3.78 4.84
C MET A 141 -24.31 3.76 3.61
N PHE A 142 -24.83 4.93 3.21
CA PHE A 142 -25.89 5.03 2.20
C PHE A 142 -27.07 4.12 2.59
N ASP A 143 -27.53 3.27 1.69
CA ASP A 143 -28.63 2.33 1.92
C ASP A 143 -28.18 0.97 2.50
N TYR A 144 -26.89 0.83 2.87
CA TYR A 144 -26.31 -0.42 3.36
C TYR A 144 -26.00 -0.37 4.85
N HIS A 145 -26.23 -1.49 5.54
CA HIS A 145 -25.68 -1.77 6.85
C HIS A 145 -24.41 -2.61 6.66
N LEU A 146 -23.24 -2.07 7.05
CA LEU A 146 -21.95 -2.68 6.82
C LEU A 146 -21.16 -2.75 8.12
N ALA A 147 -20.31 -3.76 8.26
CA ALA A 147 -19.31 -3.76 9.32
C ALA A 147 -18.31 -2.61 9.12
N LYS A 148 -17.82 -2.01 10.21
CA LYS A 148 -16.84 -0.91 10.13
C LYS A 148 -15.60 -1.29 9.33
N LEU A 149 -15.07 -2.52 9.49
CA LEU A 149 -13.94 -3.00 8.66
C LEU A 149 -14.28 -3.03 7.18
N THR A 150 -15.51 -3.31 6.79
CA THR A 150 -15.91 -3.25 5.37
C THR A 150 -15.77 -1.84 4.79
N LEU A 151 -15.95 -0.78 5.60
CA LEU A 151 -15.72 0.59 5.11
C LEU A 151 -14.25 0.86 4.84
N PHE A 152 -13.33 0.30 5.63
CA PHE A 152 -11.90 0.37 5.33
C PHE A 152 -11.54 -0.41 4.07
N SER A 153 -12.10 -1.62 3.89
CA SER A 153 -11.91 -2.41 2.66
C SER A 153 -12.45 -1.67 1.43
N LEU A 154 -13.63 -1.05 1.52
CA LEU A 154 -14.18 -0.22 0.45
C LEU A 154 -13.30 0.98 0.13
N ASN A 155 -12.75 1.65 1.16
CA ASN A 155 -11.82 2.74 0.96
C ASN A 155 -10.53 2.28 0.27
N THR A 156 -9.99 1.13 0.68
CA THR A 156 -8.80 0.52 0.07
C THR A 156 -9.05 0.19 -1.40
N ALA A 157 -10.16 -0.50 -1.69
CA ALA A 157 -10.54 -0.86 -3.05
C ALA A 157 -10.76 0.36 -3.95
N HIS A 158 -11.45 1.39 -3.45
CA HIS A 158 -11.68 2.65 -4.16
C HIS A 158 -10.36 3.40 -4.41
N THR A 159 -9.45 3.41 -3.43
CA THR A 159 -8.14 4.03 -3.58
C THR A 159 -7.29 3.30 -4.63
N ASP A 160 -7.36 1.95 -4.66
CA ASP A 160 -6.64 1.11 -5.64
C ASP A 160 -7.20 1.28 -7.05
N GLU A 161 -8.53 1.34 -7.20
CA GLU A 161 -9.19 1.66 -8.48
C GLU A 161 -8.65 2.97 -9.07
N HIS A 162 -8.57 4.02 -8.26
CA HIS A 162 -8.07 5.32 -8.71
C HIS A 162 -6.55 5.34 -8.88
N TYR A 163 -5.80 4.54 -8.14
CA TYR A 163 -4.38 4.32 -8.43
C TYR A 163 -4.20 3.69 -9.82
N GLY A 164 -5.00 2.70 -10.19
CA GLY A 164 -5.00 2.11 -11.53
C GLY A 164 -5.27 3.15 -12.62
N ASN A 165 -6.23 4.06 -12.38
CA ASN A 165 -6.47 5.20 -13.28
C ASN A 165 -5.22 6.08 -13.37
N MET A 166 -4.61 6.51 -12.24
CA MET A 166 -3.40 7.34 -12.23
C MET A 166 -2.23 6.69 -12.96
N VAL A 167 -2.06 5.37 -12.85
CA VAL A 167 -1.05 4.60 -13.59
C VAL A 167 -1.18 4.83 -15.11
N THR A 168 -2.40 4.80 -15.62
CA THR A 168 -2.68 5.07 -17.04
C THR A 168 -2.29 6.50 -17.43
N TYR A 169 -2.63 7.50 -16.61
CA TYR A 169 -2.29 8.91 -16.86
C TYR A 169 -0.77 9.14 -16.86
N LEU A 170 -0.07 8.54 -15.88
CA LEU A 170 1.39 8.62 -15.80
C LEU A 170 2.04 8.04 -17.08
N ARG A 171 1.61 6.85 -17.51
CA ARG A 171 2.15 6.20 -18.70
C ARG A 171 1.90 6.98 -19.98
N ILE A 172 0.74 7.58 -20.15
CA ILE A 172 0.45 8.47 -21.29
C ILE A 172 1.41 9.68 -21.32
N LYS A 173 1.87 10.13 -20.14
CA LYS A 173 2.87 11.20 -20.01
C LYS A 173 4.32 10.70 -20.01
N GLY A 174 4.57 9.42 -20.32
CA GLY A 174 5.92 8.85 -20.37
C GLY A 174 6.55 8.65 -18.98
N ILE A 175 5.74 8.66 -17.91
CA ILE A 175 6.21 8.55 -16.53
C ILE A 175 6.01 7.12 -16.04
N VAL A 176 7.09 6.48 -15.52
CA VAL A 176 7.01 5.14 -14.92
C VAL A 176 6.22 5.21 -13.61
N PRO A 177 5.13 4.41 -13.44
CA PRO A 177 4.37 4.41 -12.20
C PRO A 177 5.17 3.90 -11.00
N PRO A 178 4.90 4.37 -9.76
CA PRO A 178 5.65 3.99 -8.56
C PRO A 178 5.79 2.48 -8.34
N THR A 179 4.72 1.71 -8.52
CA THR A 179 4.75 0.25 -8.33
C THR A 179 5.52 -0.49 -9.43
N SER A 180 5.73 0.14 -10.59
CA SER A 180 6.54 -0.45 -11.68
C SER A 180 8.04 -0.21 -11.50
N GLU A 181 8.46 0.79 -10.71
CA GLU A 181 9.86 1.06 -10.39
C GLU A 181 10.45 0.03 -9.41
N GLN A 182 9.60 -0.59 -8.61
CA GLN A 182 10.00 -1.61 -7.63
C GLN A 182 10.15 -3.01 -8.23
N GLN A 183 9.76 -3.19 -9.50
CA GLN A 183 9.92 -4.46 -10.19
C GLN A 183 11.29 -4.50 -10.88
N PRO A 184 12.13 -5.55 -10.67
CA PRO A 184 13.32 -5.76 -11.47
C PRO A 184 12.95 -5.79 -12.95
N ALA A 185 13.77 -5.16 -13.80
CA ALA A 185 13.53 -5.22 -15.25
C ALA A 185 13.41 -6.68 -15.70
N PRO A 186 12.45 -7.03 -16.61
CA PRO A 186 12.36 -8.37 -17.16
C PRO A 186 13.72 -8.76 -17.79
N GLY A 187 14.40 -9.75 -17.22
CA GLY A 187 15.71 -10.24 -17.70
C GLY A 187 16.95 -9.86 -16.87
N SER A 188 16.82 -9.11 -15.77
CA SER A 188 17.93 -8.91 -14.83
C SER A 188 18.00 -10.11 -13.86
N LYS A 189 18.59 -11.23 -14.31
CA LYS A 189 19.10 -12.32 -13.50
C LYS A 189 20.59 -12.48 -13.77
#